data_58b2f891de3c9cce32f0e331270382e6
#
_entry.id   58b2f891de3c9cce32f0e331270382e6
#
_cell.length_a   1.000
_cell.length_b   1.000
_cell.length_c   1.000
_cell.angle_alpha   90.00
_cell.angle_beta   90.00
_cell.angle_gamma   90.00
#
_symmetry.space_group_name_H-M   'P 1'
#
loop_
_entity.id
_entity.type
_entity.pdbx_description
1 polymer ?
#
loop_
_entity_poly.entity_id
_entity_poly.type
_entity_poly.pdbx_seq_one_letter_code
_entity_poly.pdbx_strand_id
1 'polypeptide(L)'
;ALTSKPYVFEARPWELKKTETVDVMDAVGSNIRVDTYDWEVKRVLPVINEDINEEWISDKTRYACDGLLNQRLDTPYVKYNNKFEKASWNEVYKIIKSKITDTKKNKICGFVGDLANMEASFIFKEFFDRTIDSKRYECRSSKSFIDCSLRENYLFNSSINGIEETDLILLIGTNPRFEATMLNARIRKSYLNNNTKIISLNNVGNLTYPYKSLDGKTQTIKDIFEDKNSISHDIKNSKKPLIVLGESFLKSKSADYLFYSIKEFLFKNKKFSNDWNPLNILSTNASTVGSFDLDIFDESNRIFDDLNENKFEIIYLLGQDNLNFVKKEEFIIYQGSHGDKGAEIADIILPGAAYTEHSAHYTNLEGKIQKAFKASYPPGDAKEDWQIINEIAEIMNNRKLFNDKEELESSMFNYLKLKKEKQKHNLNKNMDKKEFVNEDLKIEFRDYYFSNVIAKASKTMLDCNNSKINIKRTGTEG
;
A
#
# COMPACT_ATOMS: atom_id res chain seq x y z
N ALA A 1 24.68 21.33 -17.58
CA ALA A 1 23.73 20.97 -16.86
C ALA A 1 23.30 19.51 -17.03
N LEU A 2 22.93 18.91 -15.93
CA LEU A 2 22.60 17.50 -15.89
C LEU A 2 21.08 17.34 -16.02
N THR A 3 20.65 16.69 -17.09
CA THR A 3 19.24 16.36 -17.32
C THR A 3 19.07 14.84 -17.27
N SER A 4 18.03 14.33 -16.63
CA SER A 4 17.79 12.89 -16.59
C SER A 4 17.57 12.37 -18.02
N LYS A 5 18.17 11.25 -18.35
CA LYS A 5 18.18 10.67 -19.70
C LYS A 5 16.76 10.46 -20.29
N PRO A 6 15.76 9.98 -19.53
CA PRO A 6 14.39 9.84 -20.02
C PRO A 6 13.69 11.17 -20.36
N TYR A 7 14.17 12.29 -19.82
CA TYR A 7 13.55 13.61 -20.03
C TYR A 7 14.27 14.46 -21.08
N VAL A 8 15.43 14.01 -21.60
CA VAL A 8 16.20 14.80 -22.59
C VAL A 8 15.38 15.02 -23.86
N PHE A 9 15.21 16.29 -24.27
CA PHE A 9 14.45 16.74 -25.43
C PHE A 9 12.92 16.52 -25.38
N GLU A 10 12.34 16.14 -24.24
CA GLU A 10 10.91 15.91 -24.11
C GLU A 10 10.08 17.21 -24.08
N ALA A 11 10.52 18.22 -23.33
CA ALA A 11 9.87 19.52 -23.24
C ALA A 11 10.81 20.58 -22.67
N ARG A 12 10.47 21.84 -22.88
CA ARG A 12 11.18 22.98 -22.29
C ARG A 12 10.56 23.34 -20.93
N PRO A 13 11.36 23.80 -19.94
CA PRO A 13 10.85 24.05 -18.57
C PRO A 13 9.68 25.03 -18.47
N TRP A 14 9.57 25.98 -19.41
CA TRP A 14 8.50 27.00 -19.44
C TRP A 14 7.20 26.50 -20.10
N GLU A 15 7.25 25.39 -20.83
CA GLU A 15 6.10 24.77 -21.48
C GLU A 15 5.34 23.86 -20.50
N LEU A 16 5.99 23.51 -19.36
CA LEU A 16 5.46 22.55 -18.41
C LEU A 16 4.44 23.19 -17.47
N LYS A 17 3.28 22.55 -17.35
CA LYS A 17 2.36 22.76 -16.23
C LYS A 17 2.87 21.97 -15.02
N LYS A 18 2.99 22.62 -13.88
CA LYS A 18 3.53 22.07 -12.63
C LYS A 18 2.40 21.87 -11.64
N THR A 19 2.24 20.64 -11.15
CA THR A 19 1.22 20.29 -10.14
C THR A 19 1.88 19.58 -8.98
N GLU A 20 1.78 20.15 -7.78
CA GLU A 20 2.21 19.49 -6.56
C GLU A 20 1.19 18.43 -6.16
N THR A 21 1.65 17.26 -5.77
CA THR A 21 0.80 16.11 -5.41
C THR A 21 1.57 15.14 -4.49
N VAL A 22 1.02 13.96 -4.26
CA VAL A 22 1.57 12.93 -3.38
C VAL A 22 1.97 11.71 -4.20
N ASP A 23 3.12 11.12 -3.85
CA ASP A 23 3.60 9.85 -4.41
C ASP A 23 2.80 8.67 -3.88
N VAL A 24 2.51 7.71 -4.76
CA VAL A 24 1.80 6.47 -4.43
C VAL A 24 2.64 5.22 -4.72
N MET A 25 3.92 5.38 -5.06
CA MET A 25 4.80 4.25 -5.39
C MET A 25 5.18 3.41 -4.17
N ASP A 26 5.03 3.97 -2.97
CA ASP A 26 5.11 3.29 -1.67
C ASP A 26 4.26 4.01 -0.61
N ALA A 27 4.27 3.51 0.62
CA ALA A 27 3.45 4.06 1.70
C ALA A 27 4.05 5.30 2.40
N VAL A 28 5.24 5.75 2.02
CA VAL A 28 5.87 6.95 2.62
C VAL A 28 5.05 8.19 2.34
N GLY A 29 4.43 8.28 1.15
CA GLY A 29 3.66 9.44 0.74
C GLY A 29 4.54 10.67 0.51
N SER A 30 5.66 10.49 -0.20
CA SER A 30 6.58 11.59 -0.54
C SER A 30 5.85 12.72 -1.28
N ASN A 31 6.18 13.97 -0.95
CA ASN A 31 5.64 15.11 -1.66
C ASN A 31 6.38 15.29 -2.99
N ILE A 32 5.62 15.36 -4.06
CA ILE A 32 6.14 15.41 -5.43
C ILE A 32 5.50 16.52 -6.23
N ARG A 33 6.20 16.92 -7.28
CA ARG A 33 5.67 17.76 -8.34
C ARG A 33 5.67 16.98 -9.64
N VAL A 34 4.50 16.87 -10.24
CA VAL A 34 4.29 16.30 -11.56
C VAL A 34 4.31 17.41 -12.60
N ASP A 35 5.23 17.33 -13.54
CA ASP A 35 5.34 18.27 -14.65
C ASP A 35 4.72 17.65 -15.90
N THR A 36 3.70 18.30 -16.47
CA THR A 36 2.97 17.83 -17.65
C THR A 36 3.14 18.78 -18.84
N TYR A 37 3.14 18.20 -20.05
CA TYR A 37 3.04 18.91 -21.32
C TYR A 37 1.97 18.21 -22.17
N ASP A 38 1.03 18.96 -22.74
CA ASP A 38 -0.15 18.40 -23.42
C ASP A 38 -0.86 17.30 -22.62
N TRP A 39 -0.95 17.49 -21.28
CA TRP A 39 -1.55 16.56 -20.32
C TRP A 39 -0.78 15.25 -20.10
N GLU A 40 0.30 15.02 -20.81
CA GLU A 40 1.20 13.91 -20.57
C GLU A 40 2.18 14.23 -19.45
N VAL A 41 2.39 13.28 -18.55
CA VAL A 41 3.40 13.40 -17.50
C VAL A 41 4.78 13.24 -18.12
N LYS A 42 5.59 14.29 -18.07
CA LYS A 42 6.94 14.30 -18.64
C LYS A 42 8.02 14.01 -17.60
N ARG A 43 7.80 14.40 -16.35
CA ARG A 43 8.72 14.08 -15.25
C ARG A 43 8.06 14.26 -13.90
N VAL A 44 8.66 13.59 -12.90
CA VAL A 44 8.31 13.74 -11.48
C VAL A 44 9.54 14.24 -10.72
N LEU A 45 9.37 15.28 -9.91
CA LEU A 45 10.40 15.91 -9.10
C LEU A 45 9.97 15.97 -7.63
N PRO A 46 10.90 15.99 -6.67
CA PRO A 46 10.55 16.17 -5.27
C PRO A 46 10.02 17.59 -4.98
N VAL A 47 9.14 17.67 -4.00
CA VAL A 47 8.79 18.90 -3.27
C VAL A 47 9.34 18.75 -1.87
N ILE A 48 9.98 19.80 -1.37
CA ILE A 48 10.62 19.77 -0.05
C ILE A 48 9.56 19.58 1.04
N ASN A 49 9.74 18.53 1.83
CA ASN A 49 8.98 18.30 3.06
C ASN A 49 9.91 17.66 4.10
N GLU A 50 10.36 18.48 5.05
CA GLU A 50 11.34 18.08 6.07
C GLU A 50 10.84 16.93 6.95
N ASP A 51 9.52 16.80 7.15
CA ASP A 51 8.93 15.74 7.96
C ASP A 51 8.92 14.39 7.24
N ILE A 52 8.79 14.36 5.90
CA ILE A 52 8.56 13.14 5.13
C ILE A 52 9.80 12.80 4.29
N ASN A 53 9.98 13.47 3.16
CA ASN A 53 10.96 13.08 2.15
C ASN A 53 12.16 14.02 2.02
N GLU A 54 12.24 15.09 2.82
CA GLU A 54 13.22 16.17 2.63
C GLU A 54 13.17 16.68 1.18
N GLU A 55 14.32 16.74 0.51
CA GLU A 55 14.46 17.14 -0.90
C GLU A 55 14.57 15.96 -1.86
N TRP A 56 14.30 14.73 -1.39
CA TRP A 56 14.54 13.48 -2.12
C TRP A 56 13.26 12.75 -2.48
N ILE A 57 13.33 11.92 -3.52
CA ILE A 57 12.32 10.91 -3.88
C ILE A 57 13.02 9.65 -4.38
N SER A 58 12.33 8.52 -4.34
CA SER A 58 12.86 7.26 -4.85
C SER A 58 13.01 7.28 -6.37
N ASP A 59 13.90 6.43 -6.91
CA ASP A 59 14.06 6.31 -8.35
C ASP A 59 12.78 5.78 -9.03
N LYS A 60 12.05 4.88 -8.37
CA LYS A 60 10.75 4.41 -8.90
C LYS A 60 9.74 5.55 -8.98
N THR A 61 9.66 6.42 -7.98
CA THR A 61 8.81 7.62 -7.99
C THR A 61 9.19 8.55 -9.14
N ARG A 62 10.50 8.76 -9.35
CA ARG A 62 11.02 9.69 -10.36
C ARG A 62 10.84 9.16 -11.79
N TYR A 63 11.05 7.89 -12.03
CA TYR A 63 11.24 7.32 -13.35
C TYR A 63 10.15 6.39 -13.84
N ALA A 64 9.21 5.97 -13.00
CA ALA A 64 8.09 5.12 -13.44
C ALA A 64 6.99 5.91 -14.20
N CYS A 65 7.13 7.23 -14.36
CA CYS A 65 6.09 8.08 -14.95
C CYS A 65 5.75 7.77 -16.41
N ASP A 66 6.68 7.20 -17.20
CA ASP A 66 6.41 6.72 -18.55
C ASP A 66 5.40 5.54 -18.57
N GLY A 67 5.29 4.80 -17.47
CA GLY A 67 4.26 3.77 -17.28
C GLY A 67 2.84 4.33 -17.29
N LEU A 68 2.64 5.61 -16.98
CA LEU A 68 1.32 6.27 -17.06
C LEU A 68 0.78 6.38 -18.50
N LEU A 69 1.63 6.19 -19.51
CA LEU A 69 1.23 6.21 -20.92
C LEU A 69 1.05 4.81 -21.52
N ASN A 70 1.53 3.76 -20.82
CA ASN A 70 1.57 2.41 -21.34
C ASN A 70 0.55 1.50 -20.65
N GLN A 71 0.05 0.48 -21.36
CA GLN A 71 -0.89 -0.53 -20.84
C GLN A 71 -2.13 0.06 -20.16
N ARG A 72 -2.57 1.24 -20.62
CA ARG A 72 -3.73 1.94 -20.06
C ARG A 72 -5.04 1.30 -20.49
N LEU A 73 -5.95 1.20 -19.55
CA LEU A 73 -7.35 0.85 -19.81
C LEU A 73 -8.08 2.14 -20.16
N ASP A 74 -8.64 2.21 -21.36
CA ASP A 74 -9.24 3.42 -21.95
C ASP A 74 -10.75 3.32 -22.19
N THR A 75 -11.29 2.10 -22.24
CA THR A 75 -12.70 1.83 -22.50
C THR A 75 -13.13 0.58 -21.72
N PRO A 76 -14.43 0.41 -21.39
CA PRO A 76 -14.89 -0.83 -20.77
C PRO A 76 -14.78 -2.03 -21.71
N TYR A 77 -14.49 -3.20 -21.14
CA TYR A 77 -14.41 -4.46 -21.86
C TYR A 77 -15.25 -5.54 -21.19
N VAL A 78 -15.82 -6.42 -22.00
CA VAL A 78 -16.49 -7.65 -21.58
C VAL A 78 -15.81 -8.83 -22.23
N LYS A 79 -15.58 -9.91 -21.48
CA LYS A 79 -14.98 -11.13 -22.00
C LYS A 79 -16.04 -12.06 -22.54
N TYR A 80 -16.02 -12.29 -23.85
CA TYR A 80 -16.84 -13.29 -24.55
C TYR A 80 -15.92 -14.36 -25.18
N ASN A 81 -16.21 -15.62 -24.93
CA ASN A 81 -15.41 -16.75 -25.49
C ASN A 81 -13.89 -16.58 -25.28
N ASN A 82 -13.46 -16.16 -24.09
CA ASN A 82 -12.05 -15.87 -23.74
C ASN A 82 -11.40 -14.71 -24.52
N LYS A 83 -12.18 -13.86 -25.18
CA LYS A 83 -11.69 -12.64 -25.83
C LYS A 83 -12.35 -11.41 -25.24
N PHE A 84 -11.60 -10.36 -25.04
CA PHE A 84 -12.12 -9.08 -24.62
C PHE A 84 -12.70 -8.32 -25.81
N GLU A 85 -13.93 -7.87 -25.68
CA GLU A 85 -14.61 -7.00 -26.64
C GLU A 85 -14.93 -5.66 -25.97
N LYS A 86 -14.78 -4.57 -26.74
CA LYS A 86 -15.14 -3.23 -26.25
C LYS A 86 -16.65 -3.16 -26.03
N ALA A 87 -17.03 -2.56 -24.92
CA ALA A 87 -18.42 -2.39 -24.52
C ALA A 87 -18.69 -0.94 -24.08
N SER A 88 -19.95 -0.55 -24.09
CA SER A 88 -20.37 0.74 -23.52
C SER A 88 -20.52 0.64 -22.00
N TRP A 89 -20.41 1.77 -21.30
CA TRP A 89 -20.68 1.84 -19.85
C TRP A 89 -22.07 1.29 -19.49
N ASN A 90 -23.10 1.62 -20.28
CA ASN A 90 -24.46 1.12 -20.04
C ASN A 90 -24.58 -0.40 -20.15
N GLU A 91 -23.83 -1.00 -21.06
CA GLU A 91 -23.83 -2.45 -21.26
C GLU A 91 -23.16 -3.15 -20.06
N VAL A 92 -21.95 -2.73 -19.67
CA VAL A 92 -21.24 -3.34 -18.54
C VAL A 92 -22.02 -3.20 -17.24
N TYR A 93 -22.66 -2.04 -17.00
CA TYR A 93 -23.47 -1.84 -15.81
C TYR A 93 -24.72 -2.73 -15.76
N LYS A 94 -25.37 -2.99 -16.91
CA LYS A 94 -26.50 -3.93 -16.98
C LYS A 94 -26.06 -5.36 -16.67
N ILE A 95 -24.90 -5.78 -17.18
CA ILE A 95 -24.36 -7.12 -16.91
C ILE A 95 -24.02 -7.23 -15.41
N ILE A 96 -23.33 -6.24 -14.83
CA ILE A 96 -22.98 -6.22 -13.40
C ILE A 96 -24.25 -6.28 -12.54
N LYS A 97 -25.27 -5.46 -12.85
CA LYS A 97 -26.56 -5.49 -12.14
C LYS A 97 -27.19 -6.88 -12.15
N SER A 98 -27.31 -7.50 -13.32
CA SER A 98 -27.90 -8.84 -13.44
C SER A 98 -27.10 -9.83 -12.58
N LYS A 99 -25.78 -9.88 -12.74
CA LYS A 99 -24.90 -10.80 -11.99
C LYS A 99 -25.03 -10.63 -10.48
N ILE A 100 -24.95 -9.41 -9.97
CA ILE A 100 -25.06 -9.14 -8.53
C ILE A 100 -26.45 -9.49 -8.00
N THR A 101 -27.52 -9.18 -8.76
CA THR A 101 -28.90 -9.45 -8.36
C THR A 101 -29.18 -10.96 -8.27
N ASP A 102 -28.61 -11.74 -9.18
CA ASP A 102 -28.81 -13.19 -9.27
C ASP A 102 -27.95 -13.97 -8.27
N THR A 103 -26.98 -13.31 -7.63
CA THR A 103 -26.00 -13.96 -6.71
C THR A 103 -26.33 -13.68 -5.24
N LYS A 104 -26.17 -14.70 -4.39
CA LYS A 104 -26.33 -14.53 -2.93
C LYS A 104 -25.26 -13.59 -2.38
N LYS A 105 -25.66 -12.67 -1.50
CA LYS A 105 -24.79 -11.64 -0.91
C LYS A 105 -23.49 -12.19 -0.27
N ASN A 106 -23.57 -13.31 0.42
CA ASN A 106 -22.43 -13.96 1.08
C ASN A 106 -21.44 -14.62 0.10
N LYS A 107 -21.80 -14.71 -1.18
CA LYS A 107 -20.93 -15.23 -2.26
C LYS A 107 -20.31 -14.13 -3.11
N ILE A 108 -20.46 -12.88 -2.69
CA ILE A 108 -19.84 -11.70 -3.31
C ILE A 108 -18.77 -11.17 -2.38
N CYS A 109 -17.56 -10.99 -2.89
CA CYS A 109 -16.49 -10.34 -2.13
C CYS A 109 -15.78 -9.28 -2.98
N GLY A 110 -15.04 -8.41 -2.30
CA GLY A 110 -14.29 -7.35 -2.94
C GLY A 110 -12.90 -7.15 -2.36
N PHE A 111 -11.96 -6.76 -3.22
CA PHE A 111 -10.58 -6.49 -2.81
C PHE A 111 -10.12 -5.14 -3.32
N VAL A 112 -9.58 -4.33 -2.40
CA VAL A 112 -8.98 -3.03 -2.71
C VAL A 112 -7.49 -3.21 -2.94
N GLY A 113 -6.96 -2.63 -3.99
CA GLY A 113 -5.56 -2.77 -4.40
C GLY A 113 -4.63 -1.68 -3.89
N ASP A 114 -3.37 -1.80 -4.27
CA ASP A 114 -2.22 -1.10 -3.70
C ASP A 114 -2.24 0.42 -3.90
N LEU A 115 -2.86 0.91 -4.98
CA LEU A 115 -2.85 2.32 -5.39
C LEU A 115 -4.19 3.03 -5.18
N ALA A 116 -5.19 2.36 -4.60
CA ALA A 116 -6.50 2.94 -4.38
C ALA A 116 -6.45 4.13 -3.42
N ASN A 117 -7.09 5.23 -3.79
CA ASN A 117 -7.22 6.39 -2.92
C ASN A 117 -8.34 6.18 -1.87
N MET A 118 -8.39 7.05 -0.89
CA MET A 118 -9.33 6.91 0.24
C MET A 118 -10.78 7.06 -0.18
N GLU A 119 -11.10 7.95 -1.13
CA GLU A 119 -12.45 8.16 -1.64
C GLU A 119 -12.98 6.92 -2.37
N ALA A 120 -12.14 6.34 -3.26
CA ALA A 120 -12.48 5.11 -3.96
C ALA A 120 -12.66 3.94 -2.98
N SER A 121 -11.78 3.84 -1.98
CA SER A 121 -11.86 2.82 -0.93
C SER A 121 -13.11 2.98 -0.07
N PHE A 122 -13.45 4.22 0.32
CA PHE A 122 -14.63 4.50 1.14
C PHE A 122 -15.93 4.21 0.41
N ILE A 123 -16.08 4.69 -0.84
CA ILE A 123 -17.30 4.39 -1.61
C ILE A 123 -17.40 2.89 -1.94
N PHE A 124 -16.28 2.20 -2.11
CA PHE A 124 -16.26 0.75 -2.31
C PHE A 124 -16.83 0.03 -1.07
N LYS A 125 -16.40 0.42 0.12
CA LYS A 125 -16.96 -0.06 1.38
C LYS A 125 -18.45 0.24 1.50
N GLU A 126 -18.87 1.50 1.25
CA GLU A 126 -20.27 1.90 1.29
C GLU A 126 -21.14 1.15 0.26
N PHE A 127 -20.59 0.85 -0.91
CA PHE A 127 -21.24 0.02 -1.91
C PHE A 127 -21.50 -1.40 -1.41
N PHE A 128 -20.50 -2.00 -0.77
CA PHE A 128 -20.67 -3.32 -0.17
C PHE A 128 -21.66 -3.29 1.01
N ASP A 129 -21.53 -2.33 1.91
CA ASP A 129 -22.37 -2.22 3.11
C ASP A 129 -23.83 -1.88 2.78
N ARG A 130 -24.09 -0.96 1.82
CA ARG A 130 -25.41 -0.37 1.58
C ARG A 130 -26.11 -0.93 0.34
N THR A 131 -25.37 -1.42 -0.67
CA THR A 131 -25.94 -1.91 -1.92
C THR A 131 -25.92 -3.43 -1.99
N ILE A 132 -24.77 -4.06 -1.73
CA ILE A 132 -24.66 -5.53 -1.71
C ILE A 132 -25.19 -6.10 -0.40
N ASP A 133 -25.12 -5.35 0.70
CA ASP A 133 -25.42 -5.76 2.08
C ASP A 133 -24.53 -6.94 2.51
N SER A 134 -23.21 -6.79 2.31
CA SER A 134 -22.17 -7.76 2.64
C SER A 134 -20.93 -7.04 3.18
N LYS A 135 -20.27 -7.60 4.20
CA LYS A 135 -19.01 -7.11 4.74
C LYS A 135 -17.80 -7.96 4.29
N ARG A 136 -17.91 -8.56 3.12
CA ARG A 136 -16.86 -9.43 2.55
C ARG A 136 -15.92 -8.60 1.67
N TYR A 137 -15.10 -7.75 2.28
CA TYR A 137 -14.12 -6.93 1.58
C TYR A 137 -12.79 -6.88 2.33
N GLU A 138 -11.69 -6.69 1.60
CA GLU A 138 -10.34 -6.75 2.11
C GLU A 138 -9.40 -5.83 1.29
N CYS A 139 -8.35 -5.29 1.91
CA CYS A 139 -7.32 -4.52 1.23
C CYS A 139 -5.96 -5.24 1.12
N ARG A 140 -5.77 -6.33 1.85
CA ARG A 140 -4.54 -7.13 1.78
C ARG A 140 -4.61 -8.11 0.61
N SER A 141 -3.45 -8.50 0.09
CA SER A 141 -3.34 -9.49 -0.99
C SER A 141 -3.15 -10.93 -0.48
N SER A 142 -2.93 -11.12 0.80
CA SER A 142 -2.73 -12.43 1.45
C SER A 142 -3.01 -12.37 2.93
N LYS A 143 -3.16 -13.55 3.55
CA LYS A 143 -3.30 -13.67 5.01
C LYS A 143 -2.12 -13.03 5.72
N SER A 144 -2.41 -12.20 6.70
CA SER A 144 -1.43 -11.64 7.62
C SER A 144 -2.10 -11.29 8.95
N PHE A 145 -1.29 -11.17 9.99
CA PHE A 145 -1.76 -10.62 11.25
C PHE A 145 -2.09 -9.13 11.09
N ILE A 146 -3.17 -8.72 11.72
CA ILE A 146 -3.55 -7.32 11.86
C ILE A 146 -4.28 -7.12 13.18
N ASP A 147 -4.00 -6.02 13.84
CA ASP A 147 -4.77 -5.53 14.98
C ASP A 147 -5.14 -4.07 14.74
N CYS A 148 -6.39 -3.83 14.37
CA CYS A 148 -6.93 -2.49 14.15
C CYS A 148 -7.73 -1.97 15.36
N SER A 149 -7.62 -2.61 16.52
CA SER A 149 -8.29 -2.15 17.76
C SER A 149 -7.83 -0.75 18.18
N LEU A 150 -6.55 -0.44 17.97
CA LEU A 150 -5.96 0.87 18.16
C LEU A 150 -5.19 1.26 16.89
N ARG A 151 -5.26 2.54 16.52
CA ARG A 151 -4.60 3.05 15.31
C ARG A 151 -3.07 2.87 15.38
N GLU A 152 -2.49 3.01 16.56
CA GLU A 152 -1.05 2.80 16.81
C GLU A 152 -0.55 1.38 16.50
N ASN A 153 -1.42 0.38 16.40
CA ASN A 153 -1.02 -1.01 16.14
C ASN A 153 -0.69 -1.27 14.66
N TYR A 154 -1.01 -0.34 13.75
CA TYR A 154 -0.72 -0.48 12.32
C TYR A 154 -0.02 0.73 11.69
N LEU A 155 0.42 1.70 12.50
CA LEU A 155 1.14 2.88 12.02
C LEU A 155 2.65 2.79 12.22
N PHE A 156 3.37 3.62 11.50
CA PHE A 156 4.74 4.00 11.81
C PHE A 156 4.71 5.14 12.83
N ASN A 157 4.77 4.79 14.12
CA ASN A 157 4.42 5.68 15.22
C ASN A 157 5.52 6.69 15.60
N SER A 158 6.79 6.31 15.37
CA SER A 158 7.94 7.16 15.77
C SER A 158 8.15 8.36 14.83
N SER A 159 7.28 8.55 13.85
CA SER A 159 7.39 9.46 12.71
C SER A 159 8.60 9.21 11.79
N ILE A 160 8.53 9.65 10.54
CA ILE A 160 9.62 9.46 9.57
C ILE A 160 10.84 10.31 9.96
N ASN A 161 10.63 11.57 10.34
CA ASN A 161 11.70 12.44 10.81
C ASN A 161 12.25 12.03 12.19
N GLY A 162 11.42 11.41 13.05
CA GLY A 162 11.84 10.90 14.36
C GLY A 162 12.88 9.77 14.28
N ILE A 163 13.02 9.10 13.12
CA ILE A 163 14.11 8.11 12.91
C ILE A 163 15.48 8.72 13.18
N GLU A 164 15.66 10.01 12.92
CA GLU A 164 16.94 10.69 13.11
C GLU A 164 17.32 10.86 14.60
N GLU A 165 16.38 10.67 15.52
CA GLU A 165 16.60 10.78 16.96
C GLU A 165 16.88 9.43 17.63
N THR A 166 16.87 8.33 16.88
CA THR A 166 17.02 6.97 17.42
C THR A 166 18.46 6.66 17.77
N ASP A 167 18.68 5.87 18.82
CA ASP A 167 19.97 5.33 19.20
C ASP A 167 20.09 3.82 18.92
N LEU A 168 18.95 3.13 18.69
CA LEU A 168 18.91 1.73 18.33
C LEU A 168 17.75 1.46 17.37
N ILE A 169 18.01 0.75 16.27
CA ILE A 169 17.00 0.32 15.28
C ILE A 169 17.05 -1.20 15.17
N LEU A 170 15.88 -1.86 15.32
CA LEU A 170 15.70 -3.28 15.08
C LEU A 170 14.71 -3.48 13.94
N LEU A 171 15.19 -4.06 12.83
CA LEU A 171 14.41 -4.37 11.64
C LEU A 171 13.97 -5.84 11.67
N ILE A 172 12.68 -6.12 11.62
CA ILE A 172 12.09 -7.45 11.69
C ILE A 172 11.19 -7.68 10.48
N GLY A 173 11.56 -8.60 9.59
CA GLY A 173 10.75 -8.96 8.43
C GLY A 173 10.57 -7.84 7.40
N THR A 174 11.58 -6.99 7.23
CA THR A 174 11.55 -5.85 6.29
C THR A 174 12.91 -5.60 5.65
N ASN A 175 12.86 -5.07 4.42
CA ASN A 175 13.99 -4.44 3.75
C ASN A 175 13.61 -3.00 3.38
N PRO A 176 13.89 -2.02 4.25
CA PRO A 176 13.46 -0.64 4.04
C PRO A 176 14.05 0.00 2.77
N ARG A 177 15.17 -0.50 2.23
CA ARG A 177 15.74 0.00 0.98
C ARG A 177 14.81 -0.21 -0.21
N PHE A 178 14.08 -1.32 -0.25
CA PHE A 178 13.17 -1.65 -1.34
C PHE A 178 11.71 -1.29 -1.03
N GLU A 179 11.31 -1.39 0.22
CA GLU A 179 9.94 -1.19 0.66
C GLU A 179 9.60 0.28 0.91
N ALA A 180 10.56 1.06 1.46
CA ALA A 180 10.38 2.47 1.81
C ALA A 180 11.71 3.22 1.69
N THR A 181 12.10 3.54 0.47
CA THR A 181 13.44 4.08 0.15
C THR A 181 13.77 5.36 0.91
N MET A 182 12.80 6.28 1.08
CA MET A 182 13.03 7.53 1.81
C MET A 182 13.22 7.28 3.32
N LEU A 183 12.50 6.31 3.87
CA LEU A 183 12.71 5.87 5.25
C LEU A 183 14.11 5.24 5.44
N ASN A 184 14.56 4.44 4.46
CA ASN A 184 15.94 3.90 4.48
C ASN A 184 16.99 5.01 4.43
N ALA A 185 16.75 6.10 3.70
CA ALA A 185 17.64 7.26 3.67
C ALA A 185 17.71 7.95 5.05
N ARG A 186 16.58 8.06 5.76
CA ARG A 186 16.54 8.58 7.15
C ARG A 186 17.31 7.67 8.13
N ILE A 187 17.17 6.35 8.00
CA ILE A 187 17.95 5.39 8.81
C ILE A 187 19.45 5.57 8.55
N ARG A 188 19.87 5.73 7.28
CA ARG A 188 21.27 6.03 6.95
C ARG A 188 21.73 7.33 7.58
N LYS A 189 20.94 8.38 7.55
CA LYS A 189 21.24 9.69 8.15
C LYS A 189 21.40 9.57 9.66
N SER A 190 20.51 8.83 10.34
CA SER A 190 20.63 8.53 11.77
C SER A 190 21.93 7.78 12.09
N TYR A 191 22.29 6.78 11.28
CA TYR A 191 23.57 6.07 11.44
C TYR A 191 24.77 7.00 11.31
N LEU A 192 24.80 7.86 10.28
CA LEU A 192 25.94 8.74 10.02
C LEU A 192 26.10 9.85 11.06
N ASN A 193 25.01 10.41 11.55
CA ASN A 193 25.03 11.55 12.46
C ASN A 193 25.11 11.14 13.94
N ASN A 194 24.43 10.04 14.33
CA ASN A 194 24.27 9.64 15.72
C ASN A 194 24.97 8.31 16.04
N ASN A 195 25.61 7.67 15.05
CA ASN A 195 26.18 6.34 15.21
C ASN A 195 25.14 5.30 15.72
N THR A 196 23.90 5.41 15.25
CA THR A 196 22.78 4.57 15.66
C THR A 196 23.07 3.10 15.44
N LYS A 197 22.86 2.26 16.47
CA LYS A 197 23.04 0.81 16.37
C LYS A 197 21.92 0.20 15.56
N ILE A 198 22.25 -0.47 14.45
CA ILE A 198 21.26 -1.08 13.56
C ILE A 198 21.40 -2.59 13.59
N ILE A 199 20.29 -3.27 13.82
CA ILE A 199 20.18 -4.74 13.87
C ILE A 199 19.06 -5.15 12.94
N SER A 200 19.29 -6.17 12.10
CA SER A 200 18.25 -6.79 11.28
C SER A 200 18.13 -8.26 11.65
N LEU A 201 16.89 -8.75 11.76
CA LEU A 201 16.65 -10.16 12.05
C LEU A 201 17.24 -11.08 10.97
N ASN A 202 17.22 -10.63 9.72
CA ASN A 202 17.73 -11.36 8.57
C ASN A 202 18.88 -10.60 7.88
N ASN A 203 19.69 -11.32 7.10
CA ASN A 203 20.56 -10.67 6.13
C ASN A 203 19.69 -10.21 4.94
N VAL A 204 19.50 -8.91 4.83
CA VAL A 204 18.69 -8.28 3.78
C VAL A 204 19.53 -7.65 2.66
N GLY A 205 20.83 -7.95 2.64
CA GLY A 205 21.78 -7.42 1.66
C GLY A 205 22.24 -6.01 1.99
N ASN A 206 22.61 -5.25 0.97
CA ASN A 206 23.17 -3.91 1.14
C ASN A 206 22.06 -2.87 1.42
N LEU A 207 22.01 -2.35 2.64
CA LEU A 207 21.11 -1.27 3.06
C LEU A 207 21.72 0.13 2.90
N THR A 208 22.96 0.23 2.39
CA THR A 208 23.78 1.46 2.28
C THR A 208 24.39 1.94 3.61
N TYR A 209 24.25 1.17 4.66
CA TYR A 209 24.87 1.35 5.99
C TYR A 209 25.15 -0.03 6.61
N PRO A 210 26.11 -0.14 7.53
CA PRO A 210 26.36 -1.40 8.22
C PRO A 210 25.27 -1.71 9.23
N TYR A 211 24.97 -3.00 9.40
CA TYR A 211 24.05 -3.51 10.40
C TYR A 211 24.47 -4.89 10.89
N LYS A 212 24.06 -5.25 12.10
CA LYS A 212 24.23 -6.60 12.65
C LYS A 212 23.11 -7.48 12.16
N SER A 213 23.42 -8.55 11.42
CA SER A 213 22.42 -9.55 11.00
C SER A 213 22.28 -10.66 12.05
N LEU A 214 21.04 -11.12 12.27
CA LEU A 214 20.71 -12.29 13.08
C LEU A 214 20.32 -13.48 12.18
N ASP A 215 19.83 -14.57 12.79
CA ASP A 215 19.59 -15.85 12.13
C ASP A 215 18.23 -15.97 11.38
N GLY A 216 17.38 -14.96 11.47
CA GLY A 216 16.10 -14.94 10.77
C GLY A 216 15.01 -15.82 11.37
N LYS A 217 15.13 -16.30 12.62
CA LYS A 217 14.15 -17.20 13.24
C LYS A 217 13.17 -16.45 14.14
N THR A 218 11.92 -16.91 14.15
CA THR A 218 10.91 -16.41 15.09
C THR A 218 11.29 -16.69 16.54
N GLN A 219 12.04 -17.79 16.80
CA GLN A 219 12.58 -18.08 18.13
C GLN A 219 13.53 -16.98 18.64
N THR A 220 14.36 -16.43 17.77
CA THR A 220 15.28 -15.34 18.13
C THR A 220 14.52 -14.08 18.53
N ILE A 221 13.41 -13.76 17.84
CA ILE A 221 12.52 -12.67 18.26
C ILE A 221 11.95 -12.94 19.64
N LYS A 222 11.44 -14.14 19.86
CA LYS A 222 10.89 -14.55 21.16
C LYS A 222 11.94 -14.42 22.28
N ASP A 223 13.15 -14.91 22.06
CA ASP A 223 14.24 -14.84 23.04
C ASP A 223 14.66 -13.40 23.35
N ILE A 224 14.65 -12.50 22.37
CA ILE A 224 14.90 -11.07 22.58
C ILE A 224 13.84 -10.46 23.50
N PHE A 225 12.56 -10.70 23.24
CA PHE A 225 11.47 -10.04 23.96
C PHE A 225 11.00 -10.82 25.22
N GLU A 226 11.54 -12.01 25.45
CA GLU A 226 11.46 -12.74 26.73
C GLU A 226 12.71 -12.54 27.62
N ASP A 227 13.60 -11.60 27.25
CA ASP A 227 14.80 -11.26 28.04
C ASP A 227 15.86 -12.37 28.13
N LYS A 228 15.98 -13.18 27.11
CA LYS A 228 16.92 -14.32 27.02
C LYS A 228 18.09 -14.05 26.04
N ASN A 229 18.18 -12.85 25.47
CA ASN A 229 19.15 -12.49 24.45
C ASN A 229 19.88 -11.19 24.83
N SER A 230 21.16 -11.05 24.42
CA SER A 230 21.96 -9.83 24.69
C SER A 230 21.32 -8.55 24.10
N ILE A 231 20.55 -8.67 23.00
CA ILE A 231 19.86 -7.54 22.35
C ILE A 231 18.75 -6.99 23.27
N SER A 232 18.15 -7.83 24.14
CA SER A 232 17.20 -7.37 25.15
C SER A 232 17.81 -6.28 26.04
N HIS A 233 19.06 -6.45 26.43
CA HIS A 233 19.80 -5.47 27.23
C HIS A 233 20.08 -4.18 26.43
N ASP A 234 20.44 -4.31 25.15
CA ASP A 234 20.60 -3.14 24.26
C ASP A 234 19.31 -2.32 24.18
N ILE A 235 18.16 -2.97 23.97
CA ILE A 235 16.85 -2.30 23.91
C ILE A 235 16.51 -1.63 25.25
N LYS A 236 16.78 -2.31 26.38
CA LYS A 236 16.55 -1.75 27.73
C LYS A 236 17.39 -0.51 28.00
N ASN A 237 18.60 -0.44 27.51
CA ASN A 237 19.50 0.68 27.69
C ASN A 237 19.31 1.80 26.69
N SER A 238 18.72 1.52 25.53
CA SER A 238 18.40 2.51 24.51
C SER A 238 17.44 3.56 25.06
N LYS A 239 17.68 4.82 24.72
CA LYS A 239 16.80 5.96 25.10
C LYS A 239 15.61 6.05 24.17
N LYS A 240 15.84 5.90 22.86
CA LYS A 240 14.82 5.96 21.80
C LYS A 240 14.95 4.76 20.86
N PRO A 241 14.60 3.54 21.33
CA PRO A 241 14.63 2.36 20.46
C PRO A 241 13.56 2.47 19.39
N LEU A 242 13.85 2.00 18.18
CA LEU A 242 12.96 1.91 17.04
C LEU A 242 12.83 0.44 16.63
N ILE A 243 11.67 -0.15 16.83
CA ILE A 243 11.35 -1.52 16.39
C ILE A 243 10.47 -1.43 15.16
N VAL A 244 10.96 -1.91 14.02
CA VAL A 244 10.24 -1.87 12.74
C VAL A 244 9.81 -3.27 12.36
N LEU A 245 8.50 -3.49 12.26
CA LEU A 245 7.87 -4.73 11.85
C LEU A 245 7.37 -4.57 10.40
N GLY A 246 7.91 -5.37 9.47
CA GLY A 246 7.50 -5.35 8.08
C GLY A 246 6.41 -6.37 7.74
N GLU A 247 5.92 -6.33 6.51
CA GLU A 247 4.86 -7.23 6.04
C GLU A 247 5.25 -8.72 6.13
N SER A 248 6.52 -9.06 5.91
CA SER A 248 6.98 -10.45 6.04
C SER A 248 6.86 -10.97 7.48
N PHE A 249 7.06 -10.11 8.48
CA PHE A 249 6.80 -10.46 9.88
C PHE A 249 5.29 -10.69 10.12
N LEU A 250 4.43 -9.81 9.61
CA LEU A 250 2.98 -9.90 9.80
C LEU A 250 2.36 -11.15 9.14
N LYS A 251 3.03 -11.73 8.14
CA LYS A 251 2.62 -12.98 7.48
C LYS A 251 3.06 -14.24 8.22
N SER A 252 3.94 -14.14 9.23
CA SER A 252 4.39 -15.30 9.99
C SER A 252 3.27 -15.89 10.85
N LYS A 253 3.33 -17.20 11.11
CA LYS A 253 2.31 -17.90 11.91
C LYS A 253 2.25 -17.45 13.37
N SER A 254 3.35 -16.91 13.87
CA SER A 254 3.47 -16.38 15.24
C SER A 254 3.39 -14.86 15.32
N ALA A 255 2.96 -14.18 14.26
CA ALA A 255 2.96 -12.72 14.23
C ALA A 255 2.16 -12.09 15.38
N ASP A 256 0.98 -12.65 15.72
CA ASP A 256 0.16 -12.18 16.83
C ASP A 256 0.86 -12.39 18.19
N TYR A 257 1.37 -13.61 18.46
CA TYR A 257 2.12 -13.89 19.68
C TYR A 257 3.30 -12.95 19.87
N LEU A 258 4.10 -12.79 18.81
CA LEU A 258 5.31 -11.98 18.86
C LEU A 258 4.99 -10.49 18.95
N PHE A 259 3.97 -9.99 18.22
CA PHE A 259 3.54 -8.60 18.28
C PHE A 259 3.18 -8.19 19.72
N TYR A 260 2.34 -8.99 20.40
CA TYR A 260 1.97 -8.69 21.78
C TYR A 260 3.13 -8.90 22.75
N SER A 261 4.03 -9.86 22.50
CA SER A 261 5.23 -10.04 23.32
C SER A 261 6.20 -8.85 23.22
N ILE A 262 6.35 -8.30 22.01
CA ILE A 262 7.13 -7.07 21.79
C ILE A 262 6.49 -5.89 22.54
N LYS A 263 5.19 -5.70 22.39
CA LYS A 263 4.43 -4.61 23.05
C LYS A 263 4.53 -4.70 24.56
N GLU A 264 4.36 -5.88 25.13
CA GLU A 264 4.47 -6.15 26.57
C GLU A 264 5.90 -5.85 27.10
N PHE A 265 6.93 -6.33 26.39
CA PHE A 265 8.32 -6.08 26.76
C PHE A 265 8.65 -4.57 26.76
N LEU A 266 8.23 -3.86 25.71
CA LEU A 266 8.45 -2.42 25.59
C LEU A 266 7.73 -1.64 26.69
N PHE A 267 6.49 -2.05 27.03
CA PHE A 267 5.72 -1.44 28.10
C PHE A 267 6.37 -1.69 29.47
N LYS A 268 6.72 -2.94 29.79
CA LYS A 268 7.39 -3.33 31.03
C LYS A 268 8.70 -2.56 31.26
N ASN A 269 9.43 -2.28 30.18
CA ASN A 269 10.70 -1.57 30.24
C ASN A 269 10.54 -0.04 30.05
N LYS A 270 9.31 0.49 30.12
CA LYS A 270 8.99 1.93 30.04
C LYS A 270 9.57 2.62 28.80
N LYS A 271 9.47 1.95 27.63
CA LYS A 271 9.96 2.51 26.36
C LYS A 271 8.94 3.40 25.64
N PHE A 272 7.68 3.31 26.01
CA PHE A 272 6.64 4.25 25.59
C PHE A 272 6.69 5.52 26.42
N SER A 273 6.60 6.66 25.77
CA SER A 273 6.43 7.98 26.40
C SER A 273 5.42 8.80 25.61
N ASN A 274 5.07 9.99 26.10
CA ASN A 274 4.15 10.88 25.37
C ASN A 274 4.67 11.28 23.99
N ASP A 275 6.01 11.39 23.86
CA ASP A 275 6.68 11.86 22.65
C ASP A 275 7.33 10.73 21.85
N TRP A 276 7.26 9.48 22.32
CA TRP A 276 7.93 8.35 21.66
C TRP A 276 7.16 7.05 21.77
N ASN A 277 6.77 6.50 20.63
CA ASN A 277 6.26 5.13 20.52
C ASN A 277 7.25 4.29 19.70
N PRO A 278 7.93 3.32 20.33
CA PRO A 278 9.01 2.56 19.69
C PRO A 278 8.53 1.47 18.73
N LEU A 279 7.23 1.14 18.74
CA LEU A 279 6.65 0.06 17.93
C LEU A 279 6.11 0.63 16.61
N ASN A 280 6.68 0.17 15.49
CA ASN A 280 6.38 0.70 14.17
C ASN A 280 6.03 -0.41 13.19
N ILE A 281 4.98 -0.21 12.41
CA ILE A 281 4.62 -1.07 11.30
C ILE A 281 5.04 -0.41 10.00
N LEU A 282 5.80 -1.12 9.17
CA LEU A 282 6.18 -0.68 7.85
C LEU A 282 5.20 -1.24 6.82
N SER A 283 4.19 -0.45 6.48
CA SER A 283 3.31 -0.71 5.34
C SER A 283 4.05 -0.38 4.04
N THR A 284 3.78 -1.15 2.99
CA THR A 284 4.47 -0.98 1.69
C THR A 284 3.62 -0.25 0.64
N ASN A 285 2.29 -0.31 0.73
CA ASN A 285 1.39 0.24 -0.28
C ASN A 285 0.74 1.55 0.17
N ALA A 286 0.53 2.47 -0.76
CA ALA A 286 -0.09 3.76 -0.50
C ALA A 286 -1.55 3.67 0.03
N SER A 287 -2.28 2.62 -0.34
CA SER A 287 -3.67 2.40 0.08
C SER A 287 -3.81 1.80 1.48
N THR A 288 -2.77 1.12 2.01
CA THR A 288 -2.91 0.21 3.16
C THR A 288 -3.42 0.90 4.41
N VAL A 289 -2.75 1.97 4.86
CA VAL A 289 -3.12 2.66 6.10
C VAL A 289 -4.49 3.31 5.99
N GLY A 290 -4.79 3.94 4.83
CA GLY A 290 -6.11 4.52 4.56
C GLY A 290 -7.22 3.48 4.58
N SER A 291 -6.98 2.29 4.02
CA SER A 291 -7.95 1.20 4.05
C SER A 291 -8.18 0.66 5.47
N PHE A 292 -7.14 0.56 6.30
CA PHE A 292 -7.29 0.19 7.71
C PHE A 292 -8.03 1.28 8.49
N ASP A 293 -7.77 2.56 8.23
CA ASP A 293 -8.52 3.67 8.80
C ASP A 293 -10.02 3.61 8.44
N LEU A 294 -10.35 3.06 7.27
CA LEU A 294 -11.73 2.89 6.77
C LEU A 294 -12.37 1.54 7.12
N ASP A 295 -11.71 0.68 7.92
CA ASP A 295 -12.18 -0.67 8.29
C ASP A 295 -12.36 -1.61 7.08
N ILE A 296 -11.51 -1.50 6.08
CA ILE A 296 -11.51 -2.38 4.90
C ILE A 296 -10.55 -3.54 5.12
N PHE A 297 -10.94 -4.47 5.99
CA PHE A 297 -10.15 -5.66 6.31
C PHE A 297 -11.03 -6.74 6.99
N ASP A 298 -10.61 -7.99 6.88
CA ASP A 298 -11.15 -9.13 7.64
C ASP A 298 -10.12 -9.60 8.68
N GLU A 299 -10.29 -9.19 9.94
CA GLU A 299 -9.39 -9.55 11.05
C GLU A 299 -9.26 -11.09 11.21
N SER A 300 -10.31 -11.82 10.86
CA SER A 300 -10.33 -13.28 10.94
C SER A 300 -9.57 -14.00 9.83
N ASN A 301 -9.19 -13.30 8.76
CA ASN A 301 -8.61 -13.84 7.51
C ASN A 301 -9.49 -14.90 6.80
N ARG A 302 -10.76 -15.04 7.16
CA ARG A 302 -11.68 -16.03 6.56
C ARG A 302 -11.95 -15.77 5.09
N ILE A 303 -11.91 -14.50 4.67
CA ILE A 303 -12.10 -14.15 3.27
C ILE A 303 -11.08 -14.85 2.36
N PHE A 304 -9.83 -15.02 2.83
CA PHE A 304 -8.79 -15.74 2.07
C PHE A 304 -9.01 -17.24 2.07
N ASP A 305 -9.55 -17.82 3.16
CA ASP A 305 -9.92 -19.24 3.20
C ASP A 305 -11.05 -19.52 2.22
N ASP A 306 -12.10 -18.72 2.29
CA ASP A 306 -13.25 -18.82 1.40
C ASP A 306 -12.90 -18.58 -0.08
N LEU A 307 -11.92 -17.70 -0.35
CA LEU A 307 -11.37 -17.50 -1.69
C LEU A 307 -10.65 -18.75 -2.20
N ASN A 308 -9.77 -19.34 -1.38
CA ASN A 308 -9.03 -20.55 -1.76
C ASN A 308 -9.93 -21.78 -1.90
N GLU A 309 -11.03 -21.83 -1.16
CA GLU A 309 -12.05 -22.88 -1.24
C GLU A 309 -13.08 -22.62 -2.38
N ASN A 310 -12.92 -21.56 -3.16
CA ASN A 310 -13.81 -21.15 -4.28
C ASN A 310 -15.28 -20.99 -3.85
N LYS A 311 -15.51 -20.37 -2.69
CA LYS A 311 -16.85 -20.14 -2.15
C LYS A 311 -17.52 -18.90 -2.73
N PHE A 312 -16.77 -18.03 -3.41
CA PHE A 312 -17.30 -16.83 -4.03
C PHE A 312 -17.74 -17.09 -5.47
N GLU A 313 -18.84 -16.48 -5.88
CA GLU A 313 -19.35 -16.49 -7.24
C GLU A 313 -19.00 -15.19 -7.97
N ILE A 314 -18.88 -14.08 -7.21
CA ILE A 314 -18.47 -12.77 -7.76
C ILE A 314 -17.32 -12.22 -6.94
N ILE A 315 -16.27 -11.75 -7.61
CA ILE A 315 -15.12 -11.09 -7.02
C ILE A 315 -14.95 -9.72 -7.68
N TYR A 316 -15.01 -8.64 -6.89
CA TYR A 316 -14.76 -7.28 -7.36
C TYR A 316 -13.36 -6.83 -6.96
N LEU A 317 -12.51 -6.58 -7.95
CA LEU A 317 -11.13 -6.15 -7.79
C LEU A 317 -11.02 -4.64 -8.11
N LEU A 318 -10.85 -3.80 -7.10
CA LEU A 318 -10.59 -2.37 -7.26
C LEU A 318 -9.07 -2.14 -7.31
N GLY A 319 -8.47 -2.23 -8.49
CA GLY A 319 -7.02 -2.09 -8.69
C GLY A 319 -6.18 -3.15 -7.98
N GLN A 320 -6.76 -4.33 -7.71
CA GLN A 320 -6.05 -5.41 -7.01
C GLN A 320 -5.44 -6.40 -8.01
N ASP A 321 -4.11 -6.39 -8.12
CA ASP A 321 -3.34 -7.21 -9.06
C ASP A 321 -2.40 -8.23 -8.38
N ASN A 322 -2.34 -8.21 -7.05
CA ASN A 322 -1.41 -9.04 -6.27
C ASN A 322 -2.09 -10.18 -5.51
N LEU A 323 -3.40 -10.37 -5.72
CA LEU A 323 -4.14 -11.47 -5.11
C LEU A 323 -3.72 -12.80 -5.72
N ASN A 324 -3.35 -13.76 -4.88
CA ASN A 324 -2.90 -15.07 -5.33
C ASN A 324 -4.04 -16.10 -5.18
N PHE A 325 -4.76 -16.35 -6.23
CA PHE A 325 -5.75 -17.41 -6.33
C PHE A 325 -5.88 -17.90 -7.77
N VAL A 326 -6.46 -19.08 -7.97
CA VAL A 326 -6.70 -19.65 -9.30
C VAL A 326 -8.17 -19.48 -9.62
N LYS A 327 -8.50 -18.63 -10.60
CA LYS A 327 -9.85 -18.45 -11.12
C LYS A 327 -10.38 -19.79 -11.66
N LYS A 328 -11.61 -20.13 -11.30
CA LYS A 328 -12.39 -21.26 -11.87
C LYS A 328 -13.62 -20.73 -12.57
N GLU A 329 -14.75 -20.68 -11.86
CA GLU A 329 -16.06 -20.26 -12.42
C GLU A 329 -16.50 -18.88 -11.91
N GLU A 330 -15.70 -18.24 -11.03
CA GLU A 330 -16.02 -16.94 -10.46
C GLU A 330 -16.13 -15.88 -11.54
N PHE A 331 -17.15 -15.03 -11.43
CA PHE A 331 -17.30 -13.85 -12.25
C PHE A 331 -16.48 -12.70 -11.65
N ILE A 332 -15.48 -12.24 -12.38
CA ILE A 332 -14.51 -11.24 -11.89
C ILE A 332 -14.78 -9.89 -12.54
N ILE A 333 -15.03 -8.88 -11.71
CA ILE A 333 -15.10 -7.48 -12.10
C ILE A 333 -13.76 -6.84 -11.72
N TYR A 334 -13.01 -6.33 -12.70
CA TYR A 334 -11.81 -5.57 -12.47
C TYR A 334 -12.03 -4.10 -12.79
N GLN A 335 -11.70 -3.22 -11.86
CA GLN A 335 -11.70 -1.78 -12.04
C GLN A 335 -10.30 -1.25 -11.76
N GLY A 336 -9.69 -0.55 -12.71
CA GLY A 336 -8.35 -0.02 -12.52
C GLY A 336 -7.84 0.73 -13.74
N SER A 337 -6.66 1.33 -13.62
CA SER A 337 -6.09 2.22 -14.65
C SER A 337 -5.21 1.50 -15.67
N HIS A 338 -4.68 0.32 -15.33
CA HIS A 338 -3.74 -0.44 -16.17
C HIS A 338 -4.16 -1.90 -16.29
N GLY A 339 -3.79 -2.52 -17.42
CA GLY A 339 -3.93 -3.95 -17.61
C GLY A 339 -2.78 -4.72 -16.95
N ASP A 340 -3.06 -5.50 -15.91
CA ASP A 340 -2.14 -6.44 -15.26
C ASP A 340 -2.93 -7.70 -14.86
N LYS A 341 -2.43 -8.49 -13.93
CA LYS A 341 -2.98 -9.79 -13.52
C LYS A 341 -4.47 -9.77 -13.20
N GLY A 342 -4.95 -8.74 -12.50
CA GLY A 342 -6.37 -8.59 -12.19
C GLY A 342 -7.23 -8.43 -13.46
N ALA A 343 -6.76 -7.61 -14.41
CA ALA A 343 -7.43 -7.43 -15.70
C ALA A 343 -7.40 -8.69 -16.56
N GLU A 344 -6.30 -9.45 -16.57
CA GLU A 344 -6.17 -10.69 -17.36
C GLU A 344 -7.22 -11.74 -17.00
N ILE A 345 -7.50 -11.88 -15.69
CA ILE A 345 -8.47 -12.87 -15.19
C ILE A 345 -9.92 -12.34 -15.18
N ALA A 346 -10.14 -11.05 -15.41
CA ALA A 346 -11.44 -10.42 -15.35
C ALA A 346 -12.42 -10.93 -16.42
N ASP A 347 -13.72 -10.87 -16.13
CA ASP A 347 -14.81 -11.03 -17.10
C ASP A 347 -15.33 -9.68 -17.58
N ILE A 348 -15.26 -8.66 -16.70
CA ILE A 348 -15.51 -7.26 -17.03
C ILE A 348 -14.34 -6.42 -16.58
N ILE A 349 -13.90 -5.49 -17.43
CA ILE A 349 -12.90 -4.48 -17.13
C ILE A 349 -13.56 -3.10 -17.17
N LEU A 350 -13.39 -2.34 -16.10
CA LEU A 350 -13.86 -0.97 -15.92
C LEU A 350 -12.64 -0.03 -15.85
N PRO A 351 -12.43 0.85 -16.85
CA PRO A 351 -11.27 1.72 -16.91
C PRO A 351 -11.35 2.81 -15.85
N GLY A 352 -10.41 2.78 -14.89
CA GLY A 352 -10.25 3.76 -13.83
C GLY A 352 -9.15 4.79 -14.11
N ALA A 353 -9.15 5.88 -13.34
CA ALA A 353 -8.15 6.93 -13.40
C ALA A 353 -6.87 6.53 -12.65
N ALA A 354 -5.68 6.88 -13.18
CA ALA A 354 -4.42 6.76 -12.46
C ALA A 354 -4.25 7.90 -11.44
N TYR A 355 -3.26 7.77 -10.52
CA TYR A 355 -3.08 8.71 -9.42
C TYR A 355 -2.83 10.18 -9.83
N THR A 356 -2.31 10.43 -11.02
CA THR A 356 -2.11 11.79 -11.56
C THR A 356 -3.36 12.37 -12.22
N GLU A 357 -4.42 11.59 -12.40
CA GLU A 357 -5.60 11.91 -13.18
C GLU A 357 -6.83 12.25 -12.32
N HIS A 358 -6.69 12.18 -11.01
CA HIS A 358 -7.73 12.57 -10.06
C HIS A 358 -7.18 13.43 -8.92
N SER A 359 -8.04 14.13 -8.20
CA SER A 359 -7.71 14.73 -6.91
C SER A 359 -8.34 13.88 -5.81
N ALA A 360 -7.55 13.40 -4.86
CA ALA A 360 -8.03 12.48 -3.83
C ALA A 360 -7.11 12.53 -2.59
N HIS A 361 -7.45 11.78 -1.54
CA HIS A 361 -6.67 11.68 -0.33
C HIS A 361 -5.96 10.33 -0.21
N TYR A 362 -4.77 10.35 0.38
CA TYR A 362 -3.98 9.18 0.76
C TYR A 362 -3.50 9.33 2.20
N THR A 363 -3.51 8.24 2.95
CA THR A 363 -2.93 8.22 4.29
C THR A 363 -1.58 7.53 4.23
N ASN A 364 -0.50 8.25 4.59
CA ASN A 364 0.84 7.68 4.59
C ASN A 364 1.06 6.72 5.78
N LEU A 365 2.22 6.08 5.83
CA LEU A 365 2.55 5.10 6.87
C LEU A 365 2.53 5.65 8.31
N GLU A 366 2.70 6.97 8.52
CA GLU A 366 2.55 7.62 9.84
C GLU A 366 1.08 7.89 10.21
N GLY A 367 0.15 7.66 9.30
CA GLY A 367 -1.25 8.02 9.48
C GLY A 367 -1.59 9.48 9.16
N LYS A 368 -0.72 10.19 8.44
CA LYS A 368 -0.94 11.57 7.97
C LYS A 368 -1.76 11.53 6.66
N ILE A 369 -2.93 12.14 6.67
CA ILE A 369 -3.77 12.25 5.46
C ILE A 369 -3.24 13.40 4.61
N GLN A 370 -2.94 13.12 3.34
CA GLN A 370 -2.42 14.07 2.38
C GLN A 370 -3.35 14.15 1.16
N LYS A 371 -3.55 15.35 0.64
CA LYS A 371 -4.36 15.58 -0.57
C LYS A 371 -3.46 15.53 -1.81
N ALA A 372 -3.78 14.63 -2.73
CA ALA A 372 -3.21 14.58 -4.07
C ALA A 372 -4.03 15.45 -5.02
N PHE A 373 -3.36 16.13 -5.95
CA PHE A 373 -4.01 17.00 -6.93
C PHE A 373 -3.84 16.47 -8.35
N LYS A 374 -4.88 16.62 -9.14
CA LYS A 374 -4.95 16.21 -10.54
C LYS A 374 -3.98 17.00 -11.41
N ALA A 375 -3.08 16.30 -12.09
CA ALA A 375 -2.09 16.85 -13.01
C ALA A 375 -2.40 16.55 -14.49
N SER A 376 -3.07 15.42 -14.78
CA SER A 376 -3.38 14.95 -16.13
C SER A 376 -4.84 14.47 -16.23
N TYR A 377 -5.21 13.92 -17.36
CA TYR A 377 -6.57 13.40 -17.59
C TYR A 377 -6.54 11.90 -17.93
N PRO A 378 -7.56 11.13 -17.50
CA PRO A 378 -7.67 9.74 -17.89
C PRO A 378 -7.90 9.59 -19.40
N PRO A 379 -7.41 8.51 -20.03
CA PRO A 379 -7.56 8.27 -21.46
C PRO A 379 -8.97 7.78 -21.81
N GLY A 380 -9.43 8.12 -23.03
CA GLY A 380 -10.68 7.60 -23.59
C GLY A 380 -11.91 7.82 -22.71
N ASP A 381 -12.62 6.76 -22.41
CA ASP A 381 -13.84 6.75 -21.59
C ASP A 381 -13.57 6.46 -20.10
N ALA A 382 -12.31 6.41 -19.67
CA ALA A 382 -11.94 6.12 -18.28
C ALA A 382 -12.45 7.22 -17.32
N LYS A 383 -12.90 6.81 -16.13
CA LYS A 383 -13.50 7.67 -15.11
C LYS A 383 -12.75 7.59 -13.79
N GLU A 384 -12.98 8.56 -12.91
CA GLU A 384 -12.52 8.43 -11.51
C GLU A 384 -13.23 7.23 -10.83
N ASP A 385 -12.50 6.45 -10.04
CA ASP A 385 -13.00 5.19 -9.47
C ASP A 385 -14.29 5.35 -8.68
N TRP A 386 -14.42 6.45 -7.91
CA TRP A 386 -15.62 6.71 -7.12
C TRP A 386 -16.86 6.93 -7.99
N GLN A 387 -16.71 7.52 -9.19
CA GLN A 387 -17.83 7.74 -10.14
C GLN A 387 -18.35 6.40 -10.65
N ILE A 388 -17.46 5.50 -11.04
CA ILE A 388 -17.83 4.17 -11.55
C ILE A 388 -18.67 3.41 -10.51
N ILE A 389 -18.20 3.36 -9.27
CA ILE A 389 -18.89 2.64 -8.19
C ILE A 389 -20.25 3.31 -7.88
N ASN A 390 -20.30 4.64 -7.89
CA ASN A 390 -21.52 5.40 -7.65
C ASN A 390 -22.57 5.15 -8.74
N GLU A 391 -22.14 5.08 -10.01
CA GLU A 391 -23.02 4.78 -11.16
C GLU A 391 -23.53 3.32 -11.10
N ILE A 392 -22.69 2.35 -10.69
CA ILE A 392 -23.15 0.97 -10.46
C ILE A 392 -24.22 0.94 -9.36
N ALA A 393 -24.00 1.63 -8.25
CA ALA A 393 -24.97 1.71 -7.16
C ALA A 393 -26.27 2.38 -7.59
N GLU A 394 -26.22 3.42 -8.41
CA GLU A 394 -27.38 4.11 -8.95
C GLU A 394 -28.23 3.19 -9.83
N ILE A 395 -27.59 2.41 -10.70
CA ILE A 395 -28.30 1.47 -11.58
C ILE A 395 -28.92 0.32 -10.76
N MET A 396 -28.28 -0.12 -9.68
CA MET A 396 -28.81 -1.18 -8.82
C MET A 396 -30.01 -0.71 -7.99
N ASN A 397 -29.90 0.45 -7.35
CA ASN A 397 -30.84 0.91 -6.32
C ASN A 397 -31.74 2.07 -6.78
N ASN A 398 -31.62 2.52 -8.04
CA ASN A 398 -32.22 3.76 -8.57
C ASN A 398 -31.86 5.01 -7.74
N ARG A 399 -30.75 4.98 -7.02
CA ARG A 399 -30.25 6.07 -6.19
C ARG A 399 -28.73 6.00 -6.07
N LYS A 400 -28.06 7.15 -6.22
CA LYS A 400 -26.62 7.30 -5.95
C LYS A 400 -26.31 7.09 -4.46
N LEU A 401 -25.11 6.61 -4.16
CA LEU A 401 -24.60 6.56 -2.78
C LEU A 401 -24.27 7.97 -2.28
N PHE A 402 -23.68 8.80 -3.16
CA PHE A 402 -23.34 10.19 -2.90
C PHE A 402 -23.70 11.04 -4.11
N ASN A 403 -24.23 12.25 -3.90
CA ASN A 403 -24.63 13.14 -4.97
C ASN A 403 -23.45 13.70 -5.75
N ASP A 404 -22.36 14.02 -5.03
CA ASP A 404 -21.13 14.56 -5.56
C ASP A 404 -19.90 14.13 -4.74
N LYS A 405 -18.72 14.59 -5.15
CA LYS A 405 -17.45 14.29 -4.49
C LYS A 405 -17.32 14.95 -3.12
N GLU A 406 -17.90 16.13 -2.95
CA GLU A 406 -17.83 16.88 -1.68
C GLU A 406 -18.62 16.16 -0.58
N GLU A 407 -19.79 15.61 -0.91
CA GLU A 407 -20.57 14.77 0.01
C GLU A 407 -19.82 13.49 0.36
N LEU A 408 -19.16 12.85 -0.62
CA LEU A 408 -18.33 11.67 -0.40
C LEU A 408 -17.17 11.97 0.55
N GLU A 409 -16.38 13.04 0.27
CA GLU A 409 -15.26 13.47 1.10
C GLU A 409 -15.73 13.80 2.54
N SER A 410 -16.80 14.57 2.67
CA SER A 410 -17.37 14.97 3.99
C SER A 410 -17.82 13.75 4.79
N SER A 411 -18.49 12.79 4.15
CA SER A 411 -18.93 11.54 4.78
C SER A 411 -17.76 10.68 5.22
N MET A 412 -16.73 10.57 4.40
CA MET A 412 -15.49 9.85 4.70
C MET A 412 -14.77 10.45 5.92
N PHE A 413 -14.57 11.78 5.95
CA PHE A 413 -13.93 12.45 7.08
C PHE A 413 -14.74 12.34 8.37
N ASN A 414 -16.07 12.39 8.27
CA ASN A 414 -16.95 12.18 9.43
C ASN A 414 -16.82 10.74 9.96
N TYR A 415 -16.77 9.75 9.08
CA TYR A 415 -16.52 8.35 9.44
C TYR A 415 -15.19 8.20 10.22
N LEU A 416 -14.09 8.75 9.69
CA LEU A 416 -12.77 8.71 10.32
C LEU A 416 -12.77 9.39 11.71
N LYS A 417 -13.46 10.51 11.85
CA LYS A 417 -13.61 11.20 13.13
C LYS A 417 -14.33 10.34 14.17
N LEU A 418 -15.46 9.76 13.81
CA LEU A 418 -16.25 8.89 14.70
C LEU A 418 -15.45 7.62 15.10
N LYS A 419 -14.69 7.03 14.19
CA LYS A 419 -13.82 5.90 14.50
C LYS A 419 -12.74 6.28 15.51
N LYS A 420 -12.06 7.39 15.31
CA LYS A 420 -11.04 7.91 16.24
C LYS A 420 -11.58 8.17 17.65
N GLU A 421 -12.81 8.66 17.76
CA GLU A 421 -13.49 8.86 19.05
C GLU A 421 -13.78 7.51 19.73
N LYS A 422 -14.27 6.51 19.00
CA LYS A 422 -14.53 5.16 19.54
C LYS A 422 -13.26 4.47 20.02
N GLN A 423 -12.16 4.60 19.32
CA GLN A 423 -10.87 3.96 19.70
C GLN A 423 -10.32 4.51 21.03
N LYS A 424 -10.52 5.79 21.36
CA LYS A 424 -10.10 6.38 22.63
C LYS A 424 -10.75 5.73 23.87
N HIS A 425 -11.89 5.06 23.70
CA HIS A 425 -12.62 4.40 24.79
C HIS A 425 -12.29 2.91 24.94
N ASN A 426 -11.51 2.30 24.03
CA ASN A 426 -11.26 0.84 23.99
C ASN A 426 -9.85 0.45 24.48
N LEU A 427 -9.28 1.12 25.47
CA LEU A 427 -7.92 0.90 25.96
C LEU A 427 -7.65 -0.46 26.64
N ASN A 428 -8.67 -1.31 26.87
CA ASN A 428 -8.56 -2.54 27.69
C ASN A 428 -8.98 -3.82 26.94
N LYS A 429 -8.50 -4.06 25.73
CA LYS A 429 -8.71 -5.37 25.10
C LYS A 429 -7.71 -6.37 25.70
N ASN A 430 -8.20 -7.46 26.33
CA ASN A 430 -7.36 -8.58 26.74
C ASN A 430 -6.64 -9.15 25.52
N MET A 431 -5.32 -9.26 25.62
CA MET A 431 -4.44 -9.77 24.56
C MET A 431 -4.42 -11.31 24.63
N ASP A 432 -5.33 -11.97 23.94
CA ASP A 432 -5.27 -13.43 23.80
C ASP A 432 -4.19 -13.78 22.76
N LYS A 433 -3.00 -14.14 23.27
CA LYS A 433 -1.89 -14.61 22.41
C LYS A 433 -2.21 -16.01 21.91
N LYS A 434 -2.12 -16.23 20.60
CA LYS A 434 -2.16 -17.59 20.02
C LYS A 434 -0.90 -18.37 20.38
N GLU A 435 -0.87 -19.66 20.01
CA GLU A 435 0.31 -20.49 20.23
C GLU A 435 1.51 -20.02 19.41
N PHE A 436 2.68 -20.08 20.03
CA PHE A 436 3.94 -19.78 19.36
C PHE A 436 4.37 -20.95 18.46
N VAL A 437 4.73 -20.63 17.22
CA VAL A 437 5.33 -21.56 16.25
C VAL A 437 6.74 -21.10 15.90
N ASN A 438 7.72 -21.98 16.09
CA ASN A 438 9.09 -21.68 15.66
C ASN A 438 9.22 -21.95 14.16
N GLU A 439 9.58 -20.91 13.39
CA GLU A 439 9.79 -20.98 11.95
C GLU A 439 10.87 -19.99 11.50
N ASP A 440 11.40 -20.22 10.29
CA ASP A 440 12.28 -19.26 9.65
C ASP A 440 11.45 -18.12 9.07
N LEU A 441 11.75 -16.88 9.44
CA LEU A 441 11.10 -15.70 8.89
C LEU A 441 11.68 -15.43 7.49
N LYS A 442 10.97 -15.83 6.47
CA LYS A 442 11.34 -15.55 5.07
C LYS A 442 10.93 -14.13 4.72
N ILE A 443 11.89 -13.32 4.29
CA ILE A 443 11.59 -12.00 3.77
C ILE A 443 11.17 -12.13 2.32
N GLU A 444 9.93 -11.76 2.03
CA GLU A 444 9.42 -11.67 0.67
C GLU A 444 9.81 -10.31 0.11
N PHE A 445 10.78 -10.31 -0.80
CA PHE A 445 11.16 -9.10 -1.50
C PHE A 445 10.21 -8.83 -2.66
N ARG A 446 9.51 -7.69 -2.62
CA ARG A 446 8.90 -7.16 -3.82
C ARG A 446 10.01 -6.65 -4.75
N ASP A 447 9.84 -6.90 -6.05
CA ASP A 447 10.74 -6.31 -7.02
C ASP A 447 10.60 -4.78 -6.98
N TYR A 448 11.72 -4.10 -6.72
CA TYR A 448 11.75 -2.64 -6.63
C TYR A 448 11.28 -1.95 -7.91
N TYR A 449 11.67 -2.51 -9.07
CA TYR A 449 11.35 -1.94 -10.39
C TYR A 449 9.94 -2.27 -10.86
N PHE A 450 9.31 -3.32 -10.31
CA PHE A 450 7.98 -3.79 -10.69
C PHE A 450 7.02 -3.84 -9.50
N SER A 451 7.12 -2.86 -8.61
CA SER A 451 6.37 -2.83 -7.34
C SER A 451 4.86 -2.69 -7.51
N ASN A 452 4.38 -2.09 -8.59
CA ASN A 452 2.96 -1.87 -8.89
C ASN A 452 2.70 -1.84 -10.40
N VAL A 453 1.44 -1.72 -10.81
CA VAL A 453 1.02 -1.76 -12.22
C VAL A 453 1.66 -0.65 -13.07
N ILE A 454 1.87 0.55 -12.51
CA ILE A 454 2.48 1.68 -13.22
C ILE A 454 3.98 1.40 -13.46
N ALA A 455 4.68 0.95 -12.42
CA ALA A 455 6.09 0.59 -12.52
C ALA A 455 6.32 -0.59 -13.47
N LYS A 456 5.43 -1.58 -13.51
CA LYS A 456 5.45 -2.70 -14.45
C LYS A 456 5.24 -2.27 -15.91
N ALA A 457 4.41 -1.25 -16.14
CA ALA A 457 4.15 -0.69 -17.46
C ALA A 457 5.28 0.26 -17.94
N SER A 458 6.21 0.64 -17.06
CA SER A 458 7.31 1.55 -17.36
C SER A 458 8.45 0.85 -18.11
N LYS A 459 8.75 1.35 -19.32
CA LYS A 459 9.92 0.94 -20.08
C LYS A 459 11.23 1.33 -19.37
N THR A 460 11.26 2.50 -18.75
CA THR A 460 12.43 2.98 -18.01
C THR A 460 12.74 2.05 -16.83
N MET A 461 11.72 1.59 -16.09
CA MET A 461 11.91 0.62 -14.99
C MET A 461 12.41 -0.74 -15.51
N LEU A 462 11.87 -1.20 -16.64
CA LEU A 462 12.33 -2.44 -17.29
C LEU A 462 13.81 -2.34 -17.71
N ASP A 463 14.20 -1.23 -18.34
CA ASP A 463 15.59 -1.00 -18.77
C ASP A 463 16.56 -0.92 -17.57
N CYS A 464 16.14 -0.28 -16.47
CA CYS A 464 16.90 -0.25 -15.22
C CYS A 464 17.10 -1.66 -14.62
N ASN A 465 16.04 -2.46 -14.58
CA ASN A 465 16.14 -3.85 -14.10
C ASN A 465 17.06 -4.71 -14.96
N ASN A 466 16.93 -4.60 -16.28
CA ASN A 466 17.80 -5.30 -17.23
C ASN A 466 19.28 -4.90 -17.09
N SER A 467 19.55 -3.61 -16.89
CA SER A 467 20.90 -3.10 -16.67
C SER A 467 21.50 -3.66 -15.38
N LYS A 468 20.73 -3.76 -14.29
CA LYS A 468 21.18 -4.38 -13.03
C LYS A 468 21.56 -5.85 -13.21
N ILE A 469 20.82 -6.59 -14.03
CA ILE A 469 21.14 -7.98 -14.34
C ILE A 469 22.42 -8.08 -15.19
N ASN A 470 22.62 -7.15 -16.13
CA ASN A 470 23.74 -7.15 -17.06
C ASN A 470 25.06 -6.64 -16.44
N ILE A 471 25.02 -5.79 -15.40
CA ILE A 471 26.22 -5.33 -14.67
C ILE A 471 27.04 -6.52 -14.15
N LYS A 472 26.40 -7.63 -13.76
CA LYS A 472 27.08 -8.86 -13.38
C LYS A 472 27.87 -9.52 -14.53
N ARG A 473 27.64 -9.12 -15.79
CA ARG A 473 28.31 -9.68 -16.99
C ARG A 473 29.43 -8.79 -17.52
N THR A 474 29.47 -7.52 -17.19
CA THR A 474 30.42 -6.56 -17.77
C THR A 474 31.67 -6.29 -16.93
N GLY A 475 31.75 -6.82 -15.70
CA GLY A 475 32.90 -6.66 -14.82
C GLY A 475 33.15 -5.22 -14.37
N THR A 476 32.26 -4.30 -14.62
CA THR A 476 32.30 -2.92 -14.10
C THR A 476 31.57 -2.87 -12.77
N GLU A 477 32.26 -3.12 -11.68
CA GLU A 477 31.80 -2.78 -10.36
C GLU A 477 32.02 -1.27 -10.15
N GLY A 478 30.93 -0.52 -10.20
CA GLY A 478 30.90 0.89 -9.84
C GLY A 478 30.21 1.09 -8.50
#